data_0847240251874414187000e31cae01cc
#
_entry.id   0847240251874414187000e31cae01cc
#
_cell.length_a   1.000
_cell.length_b   1.000
_cell.length_c   1.000
_cell.angle_alpha   90.00
_cell.angle_beta   90.00
_cell.angle_gamma   90.00
#
_symmetry.space_group_name_H-M   'P 1'
#
loop_
_entity.id
_entity.type
_entity.pdbx_description
1 polymer ?
#
loop_
_entity_poly.entity_id
_entity_poly.type
_entity_poly.pdbx_seq_one_letter_code
_entity_poly.pdbx_strand_id
1 'polypeptide(L)'
;MDEPNRVLAGVPLFSGLDAATLEGLAPFTFTKAFGPGDVIVEEGRTGNGLYVVLSGQVEVVKGLHSGHPQTAAILGPGEPFGEMALLGEWKRSASVRAVDEAECLGMDRWVFLTHLNTEPQLAVKLIQLLAQRLAETSARLIE
;
A
#
# COMPACT_ATOMS: atom_id res chain seq x y z
N MET A 1 -11.25 6.52 -16.00
CA MET A 1 -11.06 5.69 -14.80
C MET A 1 -9.78 4.90 -14.96
N ASP A 2 -8.93 4.97 -13.96
CA ASP A 2 -7.65 4.27 -14.04
C ASP A 2 -7.84 2.77 -13.89
N GLU A 3 -7.17 2.03 -14.75
CA GLU A 3 -7.17 0.58 -14.62
C GLU A 3 -6.31 0.18 -13.42
N PRO A 4 -6.70 -0.91 -12.70
CA PRO A 4 -5.94 -1.34 -11.53
C PRO A 4 -4.46 -1.58 -11.78
N ASN A 5 -4.11 -2.15 -12.92
CA ASN A 5 -2.71 -2.41 -13.26
C ASN A 5 -1.89 -1.12 -13.36
N ARG A 6 -2.48 -0.04 -13.89
CA ARG A 6 -1.82 1.25 -13.96
C ARG A 6 -1.59 1.84 -12.58
N VAL A 7 -2.60 1.73 -11.72
CA VAL A 7 -2.52 2.20 -10.33
C VAL A 7 -1.46 1.43 -9.56
N LEU A 8 -1.43 0.11 -9.72
CA LEU A 8 -0.46 -0.76 -9.05
C LEU A 8 0.97 -0.48 -9.50
N ALA A 9 1.17 -0.04 -10.74
CA ALA A 9 2.50 0.31 -11.24
C ALA A 9 3.16 1.43 -10.42
N GLY A 10 2.36 2.29 -9.78
CA GLY A 10 2.85 3.36 -8.93
C GLY A 10 3.21 2.93 -7.51
N VAL A 11 2.92 1.70 -7.13
CA VAL A 11 3.29 1.16 -5.82
C VAL A 11 4.75 0.76 -5.84
N PRO A 12 5.60 1.28 -4.94
CA PRO A 12 7.03 0.96 -4.95
C PRO A 12 7.34 -0.53 -5.00
N LEU A 13 6.58 -1.34 -4.26
CA LEU A 13 6.78 -2.79 -4.24
C LEU A 13 6.61 -3.42 -5.64
N PHE A 14 5.79 -2.83 -6.49
CA PHE A 14 5.45 -3.37 -7.81
C PHE A 14 6.12 -2.63 -8.98
N SER A 15 6.92 -1.60 -8.69
CA SER A 15 7.43 -0.69 -9.71
C SER A 15 8.39 -1.34 -10.72
N GLY A 16 8.94 -2.50 -10.40
CA GLY A 16 9.83 -3.24 -11.32
C GLY A 16 9.13 -4.34 -12.11
N LEU A 17 7.82 -4.50 -11.93
CA LEU A 17 7.07 -5.56 -12.60
C LEU A 17 6.64 -5.13 -14.00
N ASP A 18 6.61 -6.09 -14.94
CA ASP A 18 6.14 -5.82 -16.30
C ASP A 18 4.62 -5.69 -16.36
N ALA A 19 4.11 -5.18 -17.49
CA ALA A 19 2.68 -4.94 -17.66
C ALA A 19 1.84 -6.19 -17.51
N ALA A 20 2.31 -7.32 -18.04
CA ALA A 20 1.57 -8.58 -17.98
C ALA A 20 1.43 -9.06 -16.54
N THR A 21 2.50 -8.94 -15.74
CA THR A 21 2.48 -9.32 -14.33
C THR A 21 1.51 -8.43 -13.54
N LEU A 22 1.53 -7.12 -13.80
CA LEU A 22 0.62 -6.18 -13.15
C LEU A 22 -0.84 -6.46 -13.53
N GLU A 23 -1.11 -6.77 -14.79
CA GLU A 23 -2.44 -7.17 -15.24
C GLU A 23 -2.94 -8.42 -14.51
N GLY A 24 -2.04 -9.35 -14.21
CA GLY A 24 -2.36 -10.55 -13.45
C GLY A 24 -2.77 -10.28 -12.00
N LEU A 25 -2.35 -9.14 -11.45
CA LEU A 25 -2.72 -8.73 -10.09
C LEU A 25 -4.05 -7.98 -10.04
N ALA A 26 -4.46 -7.37 -11.14
CA ALA A 26 -5.66 -6.53 -11.18
C ALA A 26 -6.94 -7.23 -10.66
N PRO A 27 -7.21 -8.50 -11.00
CA PRO A 27 -8.41 -9.19 -10.50
C PRO A 27 -8.47 -9.35 -8.98
N PHE A 28 -7.34 -9.20 -8.30
CA PHE A 28 -7.24 -9.37 -6.84
C PHE A 28 -7.40 -8.07 -6.07
N THR A 29 -7.73 -6.98 -6.78
CA THR A 29 -7.96 -5.68 -6.16
C THR A 29 -9.45 -5.46 -5.93
N PHE A 30 -9.75 -4.57 -5.00
CA PHE A 30 -11.11 -4.06 -4.78
C PHE A 30 -11.06 -2.54 -4.65
N THR A 31 -12.20 -1.88 -4.79
CA THR A 31 -12.30 -0.45 -4.51
C THR A 31 -13.22 -0.23 -3.34
N LYS A 32 -12.94 0.79 -2.54
CA LYS A 32 -13.75 1.14 -1.39
C LYS A 32 -13.80 2.65 -1.23
N ALA A 33 -15.00 3.15 -0.97
CA ALA A 33 -15.23 4.57 -0.73
C ALA A 33 -15.24 4.86 0.78
N PHE A 34 -14.72 6.03 1.14
CA PHE A 34 -14.67 6.51 2.52
C PHE A 34 -15.21 7.92 2.57
N GLY A 35 -16.01 8.22 3.60
CA GLY A 35 -16.49 9.57 3.85
C GLY A 35 -15.47 10.39 4.64
N PRO A 36 -15.66 11.72 4.69
CA PRO A 36 -14.78 12.59 5.46
C PRO A 36 -14.65 12.13 6.91
N GLY A 37 -13.44 12.01 7.41
CA GLY A 37 -13.16 11.59 8.77
C GLY A 37 -13.13 10.09 9.00
N ASP A 38 -13.51 9.29 8.03
CA ASP A 38 -13.46 7.83 8.19
C ASP A 38 -12.02 7.37 8.36
N VAL A 39 -11.81 6.51 9.35
CA VAL A 39 -10.50 5.91 9.60
C VAL A 39 -10.36 4.67 8.73
N ILE A 40 -9.35 4.65 7.87
CA ILE A 40 -9.11 3.57 6.93
C ILE A 40 -8.23 2.50 7.58
N VAL A 41 -7.16 2.92 8.24
CA VAL A 41 -6.28 2.03 9.01
C VAL A 41 -5.95 2.68 10.35
N GLU A 42 -5.78 1.88 11.38
CA GLU A 42 -5.50 2.38 12.73
C GLU A 42 -4.10 2.02 13.20
N GLU A 43 -3.42 3.01 13.77
CA GLU A 43 -2.12 2.84 14.42
C GLU A 43 -2.20 1.75 15.48
N GLY A 44 -1.20 0.90 15.53
CA GLY A 44 -1.11 -0.16 16.51
C GLY A 44 -1.84 -1.44 16.15
N ARG A 45 -2.73 -1.40 15.15
CA ARG A 45 -3.40 -2.60 14.67
C ARG A 45 -2.59 -3.26 13.56
N THR A 46 -2.69 -4.58 13.46
CA THR A 46 -2.06 -5.33 12.39
C THR A 46 -2.72 -4.97 11.06
N GLY A 47 -1.91 -4.57 10.08
CA GLY A 47 -2.42 -4.24 8.76
C GLY A 47 -2.83 -5.47 7.96
N ASN A 48 -3.89 -5.35 7.16
CA ASN A 48 -4.43 -6.43 6.33
C ASN A 48 -3.94 -6.41 4.89
N GLY A 49 -3.37 -5.31 4.44
CA GLY A 49 -2.98 -5.17 3.05
C GLY A 49 -2.66 -3.75 2.67
N LEU A 50 -2.61 -3.55 1.37
CA LEU A 50 -2.23 -2.30 0.71
C LEU A 50 -3.46 -1.49 0.32
N TYR A 51 -3.34 -0.17 0.38
CA TYR A 51 -4.29 0.76 -0.24
C TYR A 51 -3.55 1.74 -1.14
N VAL A 52 -4.22 2.17 -2.21
CA VAL A 52 -3.75 3.26 -3.07
C VAL A 52 -4.91 4.25 -3.23
N VAL A 53 -4.65 5.52 -3.03
CA VAL A 53 -5.69 6.54 -3.20
C VAL A 53 -6.03 6.66 -4.68
N LEU A 54 -7.31 6.54 -5.03
CA LEU A 54 -7.81 6.74 -6.39
C LEU A 54 -8.33 8.15 -6.58
N SER A 55 -9.08 8.66 -5.60
CA SER A 55 -9.63 10.01 -5.64
C SER A 55 -9.73 10.55 -4.22
N GLY A 56 -9.79 11.88 -4.08
CA GLY A 56 -9.82 12.53 -2.79
C GLY A 56 -8.46 12.56 -2.13
N GLN A 57 -8.45 12.84 -0.84
CA GLN A 57 -7.23 12.91 -0.05
C GLN A 57 -7.41 12.18 1.27
N VAL A 58 -6.33 11.58 1.73
CA VAL A 58 -6.26 10.97 3.05
C VAL A 58 -5.08 11.57 3.81
N GLU A 59 -5.15 11.54 5.14
CA GLU A 59 -4.03 12.00 5.95
C GLU A 59 -3.49 10.89 6.82
N VAL A 60 -2.18 10.86 6.94
CA VAL A 60 -1.45 9.95 7.83
C VAL A 60 -1.28 10.68 9.15
N VAL A 61 -1.85 10.13 10.22
CA VAL A 61 -1.90 10.79 11.52
C VAL A 61 -1.25 9.93 12.58
N LYS A 62 -0.29 10.50 13.28
CA LYS A 62 0.33 9.88 14.43
C LYS A 62 -0.40 10.36 15.68
N GLY A 63 -0.78 9.41 16.54
CA GLY A 63 -1.46 9.74 17.78
C GLY A 63 -2.87 10.27 17.60
N LEU A 64 -3.65 9.70 16.68
CA LEU A 64 -5.00 10.16 16.36
C LEU A 64 -5.91 10.29 17.59
N HIS A 65 -5.77 9.38 18.54
CA HIS A 65 -6.61 9.34 19.74
C HIS A 65 -5.86 9.76 21.00
N SER A 66 -4.69 10.39 20.86
CA SER A 66 -3.82 10.74 21.99
C SER A 66 -4.13 12.09 22.63
N GLY A 67 -5.01 12.89 22.06
CA GLY A 67 -5.23 14.28 22.45
C GLY A 67 -4.27 15.26 21.77
N HIS A 68 -3.21 14.77 21.17
CA HIS A 68 -2.23 15.60 20.44
C HIS A 68 -1.92 14.96 19.10
N PRO A 69 -2.91 14.82 18.20
CA PRO A 69 -2.69 14.21 16.91
C PRO A 69 -1.78 15.07 16.04
N GLN A 70 -0.88 14.43 15.31
CA GLN A 70 0.02 15.11 14.38
C GLN A 70 -0.13 14.51 12.99
N THR A 71 -0.43 15.35 12.02
CA THR A 71 -0.50 14.91 10.63
C THR A 71 0.92 14.81 10.08
N ALA A 72 1.31 13.58 9.74
CA ALA A 72 2.63 13.30 9.19
C ALA A 72 2.69 13.53 7.68
N ALA A 73 1.59 13.29 6.98
CA ALA A 73 1.53 13.43 5.53
C ALA A 73 0.08 13.51 5.06
N ILE A 74 -0.09 14.12 3.89
CA ILE A 74 -1.35 14.10 3.14
C ILE A 74 -1.08 13.37 1.83
N LEU A 75 -1.90 12.37 1.54
CA LEU A 75 -1.75 11.55 0.34
C LEU A 75 -2.91 11.81 -0.60
N GLY A 76 -2.62 11.95 -1.87
CA GLY A 76 -3.60 12.15 -2.93
C GLY A 76 -3.60 11.01 -3.95
N PRO A 77 -4.30 11.18 -5.07
CA PRO A 77 -4.45 10.14 -6.08
C PRO A 77 -3.12 9.57 -6.54
N GLY A 78 -3.06 8.25 -6.62
CA GLY A 78 -1.88 7.50 -7.02
C GLY A 78 -0.91 7.16 -5.89
N GLU A 79 -1.10 7.72 -4.70
CA GLU A 79 -0.18 7.48 -3.60
C GLU A 79 -0.62 6.28 -2.77
N PRO A 80 0.30 5.33 -2.51
CA PRO A 80 0.00 4.13 -1.73
C PRO A 80 0.26 4.33 -0.25
N PHE A 81 -0.39 3.50 0.56
CA PHE A 81 -0.03 3.38 1.97
C PHE A 81 -0.21 1.93 2.42
N GLY A 82 0.63 1.51 3.35
CA GLY A 82 0.53 0.20 3.97
C GLY A 82 1.01 -0.96 3.10
N GLU A 83 1.88 -0.70 2.11
CA GLU A 83 2.32 -1.77 1.20
C GLU A 83 3.04 -2.93 1.89
N MET A 84 3.72 -2.67 3.01
CA MET A 84 4.41 -3.73 3.75
C MET A 84 3.43 -4.74 4.35
N ALA A 85 2.19 -4.35 4.57
CA ALA A 85 1.16 -5.25 5.09
C ALA A 85 0.76 -6.34 4.10
N LEU A 86 1.18 -6.26 2.84
CA LEU A 86 1.01 -7.36 1.88
C LEU A 86 1.96 -8.52 2.18
N LEU A 87 3.10 -8.25 2.79
CA LEU A 87 4.16 -9.23 2.95
C LEU A 87 4.20 -9.86 4.33
N GLY A 88 3.55 -9.26 5.31
CA GLY A 88 3.57 -9.80 6.65
C GLY A 88 2.68 -9.07 7.63
N GLU A 89 2.67 -9.57 8.85
CA GLU A 89 1.83 -9.03 9.92
C GLU A 89 2.60 -8.01 10.73
N TRP A 90 2.56 -6.76 10.27
CA TRP A 90 3.14 -5.64 11.00
C TRP A 90 2.05 -4.74 11.54
N LYS A 91 2.27 -4.20 12.72
CA LYS A 91 1.39 -3.18 13.28
C LYS A 91 1.54 -1.89 12.48
N ARG A 92 0.43 -1.23 12.23
CA ARG A 92 0.45 0.09 11.57
C ARG A 92 1.16 1.10 12.46
N SER A 93 2.10 1.85 11.89
CA SER A 93 2.86 2.87 12.61
C SER A 93 2.10 4.19 12.77
N ALA A 94 1.03 4.36 12.03
CA ALA A 94 0.18 5.56 12.08
C ALA A 94 -1.23 5.19 11.62
N SER A 95 -2.20 6.03 11.95
CA SER A 95 -3.55 5.93 11.42
C SER A 95 -3.62 6.66 10.08
N VAL A 96 -4.54 6.25 9.22
CA VAL A 96 -4.85 6.95 7.98
C VAL A 96 -6.35 7.18 7.95
N ARG A 97 -6.75 8.44 7.74
CA ARG A 97 -8.17 8.80 7.66
C ARG A 97 -8.44 9.66 6.44
N ALA A 98 -9.66 9.58 5.93
CA ALA A 98 -10.09 10.39 4.80
C ALA A 98 -10.24 11.86 5.24
N VAL A 99 -9.65 12.78 4.47
CA VAL A 99 -9.81 14.22 4.70
C VAL A 99 -11.15 14.68 4.13
N ASP A 100 -11.47 14.20 2.93
CA ASP A 100 -12.72 14.46 2.22
C ASP A 100 -13.27 13.10 1.74
N GLU A 101 -14.25 13.12 0.84
CA GLU A 101 -14.67 11.88 0.22
C GLU A 101 -13.53 11.32 -0.59
N ALA A 102 -13.14 10.08 -0.28
CA ALA A 102 -12.01 9.43 -0.91
C ALA A 102 -12.40 8.03 -1.39
N GLU A 103 -11.78 7.61 -2.48
CA GLU A 103 -11.91 6.25 -2.97
C GLU A 103 -10.52 5.65 -3.05
N CYS A 104 -10.39 4.42 -2.56
CA CYS A 104 -9.11 3.72 -2.56
C CYS A 104 -9.23 2.38 -3.28
N LEU A 105 -8.16 2.00 -3.97
CA LEU A 105 -7.94 0.64 -4.43
C LEU A 105 -7.29 -0.10 -3.29
N GLY A 106 -7.76 -1.32 -3.01
CA GLY A 106 -7.18 -2.15 -1.97
C GLY A 106 -6.75 -3.50 -2.49
N MET A 107 -5.79 -4.11 -1.79
CA MET A 107 -5.37 -5.48 -2.04
C MET A 107 -5.12 -6.15 -0.70
N ASP A 108 -5.86 -7.22 -0.43
CA ASP A 108 -5.79 -7.98 0.81
C ASP A 108 -4.55 -8.89 0.82
N ARG A 109 -3.88 -8.98 1.97
CA ARG A 109 -2.67 -9.81 2.11
C ARG A 109 -2.93 -11.28 1.81
N TRP A 110 -4.01 -11.84 2.32
CA TRP A 110 -4.30 -13.26 2.11
C TRP A 110 -4.54 -13.58 0.64
N VAL A 111 -5.25 -12.69 -0.06
CA VAL A 111 -5.49 -12.84 -1.51
C VAL A 111 -4.17 -12.74 -2.25
N PHE A 112 -3.33 -11.77 -1.90
CA PHE A 112 -2.03 -11.57 -2.53
C PHE A 112 -1.11 -12.78 -2.30
N LEU A 113 -1.01 -13.27 -1.07
CA LEU A 113 -0.16 -14.43 -0.74
C LEU A 113 -0.65 -15.70 -1.43
N THR A 114 -1.96 -15.89 -1.53
CA THR A 114 -2.53 -17.01 -2.27
C THR A 114 -2.12 -16.96 -3.74
N HIS A 115 -2.15 -15.76 -4.34
CA HIS A 115 -1.71 -15.58 -5.73
C HIS A 115 -0.22 -15.90 -5.88
N LEU A 116 0.61 -15.49 -4.93
CA LEU A 116 2.04 -15.83 -4.96
C LEU A 116 2.27 -17.34 -4.94
N ASN A 117 1.44 -18.09 -4.22
CA ASN A 117 1.55 -19.54 -4.17
C ASN A 117 1.22 -20.20 -5.53
N THR A 118 0.35 -19.58 -6.32
CA THR A 118 0.01 -20.08 -7.64
C THR A 118 0.93 -19.56 -8.74
N GLU A 119 1.62 -18.46 -8.48
CA GLU A 119 2.54 -17.81 -9.43
C GLU A 119 3.90 -17.56 -8.76
N PRO A 120 4.67 -18.64 -8.51
CA PRO A 120 5.92 -18.49 -7.75
C PRO A 120 6.95 -17.59 -8.43
N GLN A 121 6.87 -17.43 -9.75
CA GLN A 121 7.77 -16.53 -10.47
C GLN A 121 7.58 -15.08 -10.03
N LEU A 122 6.35 -14.70 -9.65
CA LEU A 122 6.08 -13.37 -9.12
C LEU A 122 6.81 -13.17 -7.78
N ALA A 123 6.78 -14.18 -6.92
CA ALA A 123 7.49 -14.14 -5.65
C ALA A 123 8.99 -13.95 -5.86
N VAL A 124 9.58 -14.65 -6.83
CA VAL A 124 11.00 -14.51 -7.16
C VAL A 124 11.32 -13.09 -7.61
N LYS A 125 10.49 -12.51 -8.49
CA LYS A 125 10.68 -11.13 -8.93
C LYS A 125 10.62 -10.14 -7.77
N LEU A 126 9.67 -10.32 -6.86
CA LEU A 126 9.54 -9.44 -5.69
C LEU A 126 10.74 -9.56 -4.77
N ILE A 127 11.25 -10.77 -4.55
CA ILE A 127 12.44 -11.01 -3.74
C ILE A 127 13.63 -10.26 -4.35
N GLN A 128 13.80 -10.35 -5.66
CA GLN A 128 14.91 -9.67 -6.36
C GLN A 128 14.80 -8.15 -6.24
N LEU A 129 13.60 -7.59 -6.38
CA LEU A 129 13.36 -6.16 -6.24
C LEU A 129 13.64 -5.68 -4.81
N LEU A 130 13.18 -6.42 -3.83
CA LEU A 130 13.41 -6.09 -2.43
C LEU A 130 14.89 -6.18 -2.08
N ALA A 131 15.60 -7.20 -2.57
CA ALA A 131 17.03 -7.35 -2.37
C ALA A 131 17.78 -6.16 -2.96
N GLN A 132 17.41 -5.72 -4.16
CA GLN A 132 18.02 -4.56 -4.80
C GLN A 132 17.83 -3.29 -3.97
N ARG A 133 16.61 -3.05 -3.49
CA ARG A 133 16.30 -1.89 -2.65
C ARG A 133 17.06 -1.92 -1.33
N LEU A 134 17.19 -3.10 -0.74
CA LEU A 134 17.95 -3.27 0.49
C LEU A 134 19.42 -2.95 0.25
N ALA A 135 19.98 -3.43 -0.86
CA ALA A 135 21.38 -3.14 -1.21
C ALA A 135 21.60 -1.64 -1.43
N GLU A 136 20.69 -0.96 -2.12
CA GLU A 136 20.77 0.48 -2.36
C GLU A 136 20.66 1.27 -1.04
N THR A 137 19.78 0.87 -0.16
CA THR A 137 19.60 1.50 1.15
C THR A 137 20.83 1.31 2.01
N SER A 138 21.40 0.09 2.02
CA SER A 138 22.61 -0.21 2.77
C SER A 138 23.80 0.60 2.26
N ALA A 139 23.93 0.77 0.95
CA ALA A 139 25.00 1.58 0.35
C ALA A 139 24.88 3.04 0.81
N ARG A 140 23.66 3.58 0.86
CA ARG A 140 23.46 4.96 1.33
C ARG A 140 23.80 5.15 2.80
N LEU A 141 23.58 4.13 3.62
CA LEU A 141 23.87 4.20 5.05
C LEU A 141 25.38 4.16 5.33
N ILE A 142 26.16 3.60 4.43
CA ILE A 142 27.61 3.48 4.58
C ILE A 142 28.33 4.77 4.16
N GLU A 143 27.75 5.54 3.26
CA GLU A 143 28.35 6.78 2.75
C GLU A 143 28.39 7.90 3.78
#